data_d9bde71e3696a0d7f777403082de90ac
#
_entry.id   d9bde71e3696a0d7f777403082de90ac
#
_cell.length_a   1.000
_cell.length_b   1.000
_cell.length_c   1.000
_cell.angle_alpha   90.00
_cell.angle_beta   90.00
_cell.angle_gamma   90.00
#
_symmetry.space_group_name_H-M   'P 1'
#
loop_
_entity.id
_entity.type
_entity.pdbx_description
1 polymer ?
#
loop_
_entity_poly.entity_id
_entity_poly.type
_entity_poly.pdbx_seq_one_letter_code
_entity_poly.pdbx_strand_id
1 'polypeptide(L)'
;MFEISDIFIEEKSVLKEGKELLITDTDKPVISFQLQSDRRETSLRSACIRVNNWIAEVKEQIGIKYEGEPLKPFTRYDVEIEAVDDRGNNSTKCAEFMTGRKRLPWSGKWITDEMHVTEKPNSPRPLYFRRKIHLEKAVEESWIVVTAVGIFD
;
A
#
# COMPACT_ATOMS: atom_id res chain seq x y z
N MET A 1 5.23 28.62 6.68
CA MET A 1 4.29 27.55 6.23
C MET A 1 4.57 26.31 7.05
N PHE A 2 3.53 25.58 7.49
CA PHE A 2 3.63 24.31 8.19
C PHE A 2 2.74 23.30 7.45
N GLU A 3 3.30 22.17 7.00
CA GLU A 3 2.55 21.21 6.21
C GLU A 3 3.06 19.77 6.39
N ILE A 4 2.16 18.82 6.16
CA ILE A 4 2.53 17.41 6.00
C ILE A 4 3.02 17.25 4.58
N SER A 5 4.32 17.01 4.40
CA SER A 5 4.93 16.87 3.06
C SER A 5 4.71 15.48 2.48
N ASP A 6 4.77 14.42 3.28
CA ASP A 6 4.58 13.05 2.84
C ASP A 6 3.92 12.15 3.91
N ILE A 7 3.28 11.07 3.45
CA ILE A 7 2.71 10.00 4.27
C ILE A 7 3.33 8.69 3.82
N PHE A 8 3.69 7.84 4.77
CA PHE A 8 4.33 6.55 4.52
C PHE A 8 3.51 5.42 5.15
N ILE A 9 3.34 4.35 4.40
CA ILE A 9 2.79 3.07 4.87
C ILE A 9 3.87 2.01 4.66
N GLU A 10 4.29 1.32 5.72
CA GLU A 10 5.40 0.34 5.66
C GLU A 10 6.65 0.95 5.01
N GLU A 11 7.03 2.17 5.43
CA GLU A 11 8.20 2.91 4.94
C GLU A 11 8.14 3.35 3.46
N LYS A 12 7.03 3.10 2.76
CA LYS A 12 6.81 3.51 1.37
C LYS A 12 5.91 4.73 1.31
N SER A 13 6.34 5.76 0.58
CA SER A 13 5.52 6.96 0.34
C SER A 13 4.26 6.60 -0.44
N VAL A 14 3.12 7.10 0.04
CA VAL A 14 1.81 6.97 -0.64
C VAL A 14 1.46 8.19 -1.48
N LEU A 15 2.30 9.25 -1.43
CA LEU A 15 2.08 10.51 -2.15
C LEU A 15 2.98 10.66 -3.39
N LYS A 16 3.78 9.66 -3.74
CA LYS A 16 4.65 9.75 -4.92
C LYS A 16 3.82 10.05 -6.17
N GLU A 17 4.29 11.06 -6.89
CA GLU A 17 3.80 11.40 -8.22
C GLU A 17 3.97 10.21 -9.17
N GLY A 18 2.91 9.55 -9.47
CA GLY A 18 2.82 8.36 -10.29
C GLY A 18 1.65 7.54 -9.78
N LYS A 19 0.70 7.28 -10.62
CA LYS A 19 -0.61 6.64 -10.32
C LYS A 19 -0.52 5.21 -9.74
N GLU A 20 0.58 4.83 -9.11
CA GLU A 20 0.72 3.52 -8.49
C GLU A 20 0.16 3.56 -7.08
N LEU A 21 -1.00 2.94 -6.93
CA LEU A 21 -1.60 2.71 -5.64
C LEU A 21 -0.68 1.82 -4.80
N LEU A 22 -0.30 2.29 -3.61
CA LEU A 22 0.49 1.48 -2.69
C LEU A 22 -0.31 0.27 -2.23
N ILE A 23 0.28 -0.91 -2.35
CA ILE A 23 -0.31 -2.16 -1.90
C ILE A 23 0.51 -2.72 -0.73
N THR A 24 -0.16 -3.07 0.37
CA THR A 24 0.44 -3.75 1.52
C THR A 24 -0.32 -5.02 1.88
N ASP A 25 0.39 -6.07 2.31
CA ASP A 25 -0.20 -7.31 2.81
C ASP A 25 -0.28 -7.35 4.35
N THR A 26 0.13 -6.29 5.01
CA THR A 26 0.16 -6.22 6.48
C THR A 26 -1.24 -6.02 7.06
N ASP A 27 -1.57 -6.76 8.12
CA ASP A 27 -2.86 -6.63 8.83
C ASP A 27 -2.93 -5.35 9.67
N LYS A 28 -1.80 -4.94 10.18
CA LYS A 28 -1.62 -3.76 11.05
C LYS A 28 -0.43 -2.95 10.54
N PRO A 29 -0.62 -2.15 9.49
CA PRO A 29 0.48 -1.39 8.89
C PRO A 29 1.05 -0.36 9.86
N VAL A 30 2.31 -0.04 9.63
CA VAL A 30 2.99 1.06 10.30
C VAL A 30 2.81 2.32 9.47
N ILE A 31 2.32 3.37 10.10
CA ILE A 31 2.09 4.69 9.48
C ILE A 31 3.17 5.64 9.97
N SER A 32 3.70 6.42 9.05
CA SER A 32 4.61 7.52 9.37
C SER A 32 4.29 8.71 8.49
N PHE A 33 4.68 9.90 8.90
CA PHE A 33 4.49 11.10 8.09
C PHE A 33 5.65 12.07 8.29
N GLN A 34 5.88 12.89 7.29
CA GLN A 34 6.92 13.90 7.29
C GLN A 34 6.30 15.29 7.34
N LEU A 35 6.83 16.15 8.20
CA LEU A 35 6.46 17.54 8.31
C LEU A 35 7.50 18.41 7.63
N GLN A 36 7.04 19.46 6.97
CA GLN A 36 7.87 20.51 6.42
C GLN A 36 7.43 21.86 7.00
N SER A 37 8.40 22.69 7.35
CA SER A 37 8.18 24.05 7.82
C SER A 37 9.26 24.97 7.28
N ASP A 38 8.89 26.19 6.94
CA ASP A 38 9.82 27.27 6.58
C ASP A 38 10.58 27.83 7.79
N ARG A 39 10.19 27.39 8.98
CA ARG A 39 10.79 27.81 10.24
C ARG A 39 11.72 26.71 10.77
N ARG A 40 12.91 27.08 11.20
CA ARG A 40 13.78 26.21 12.00
C ARG A 40 13.09 25.92 13.34
N GLU A 41 13.35 24.86 14.00
CA GLU A 41 12.81 24.55 15.35
C GLU A 41 11.26 24.47 15.41
N THR A 42 10.61 23.95 14.38
CA THR A 42 9.20 23.59 14.45
C THR A 42 9.10 22.16 15.00
N SER A 43 8.32 21.97 16.05
CA SER A 43 8.07 20.63 16.61
C SER A 43 6.60 20.25 16.48
N LEU A 44 6.35 18.95 16.34
CA LEU A 44 4.99 18.41 16.40
C LEU A 44 4.48 18.51 17.84
N ARG A 45 3.35 19.16 18.04
CA ARG A 45 2.61 19.17 19.30
C ARG A 45 1.74 17.92 19.43
N SER A 46 0.97 17.63 18.41
CA SER A 46 0.10 16.44 18.32
C SER A 46 -0.30 16.19 16.88
N ALA A 47 -0.64 14.94 16.58
CA ALA A 47 -1.33 14.61 15.34
C ALA A 47 -2.48 13.66 15.62
N CYS A 48 -3.53 13.76 14.82
CA CYS A 48 -4.66 12.84 14.77
C CYS A 48 -4.59 12.07 13.46
N ILE A 49 -4.58 10.74 13.56
CA ILE A 49 -4.55 9.83 12.39
C ILE A 49 -5.87 9.11 12.35
N ARG A 50 -6.50 9.08 11.18
CA ARG A 50 -7.76 8.38 10.92
C ARG A 50 -7.58 7.38 9.79
N VAL A 51 -7.98 6.13 10.03
CA VAL A 51 -8.06 5.08 9.01
C VAL A 51 -9.38 4.34 9.26
N ASN A 52 -10.37 4.50 8.39
CA ASN A 52 -11.74 4.04 8.66
C ASN A 52 -12.29 4.53 10.02
N ASN A 53 -12.67 3.57 10.85
CA ASN A 53 -13.22 3.83 12.20
C ASN A 53 -12.12 3.95 13.28
N TRP A 54 -10.86 3.72 12.92
CA TRP A 54 -9.75 3.86 13.85
C TRP A 54 -9.25 5.29 13.87
N ILE A 55 -9.09 5.80 15.09
CA ILE A 55 -8.57 7.15 15.33
C ILE A 55 -7.48 7.03 16.41
N ALA A 56 -6.34 7.65 16.18
CA ALA A 56 -5.28 7.74 17.15
C ALA A 56 -4.74 9.16 17.27
N GLU A 57 -4.58 9.63 18.50
CA GLU A 57 -3.81 10.84 18.81
C GLU A 57 -2.38 10.45 19.17
N VAL A 58 -1.43 11.07 18.51
CA VAL A 58 0.00 10.74 18.64
C VAL A 58 0.83 12.02 18.79
N LYS A 59 2.04 11.86 19.30
CA LYS A 59 3.07 12.90 19.35
C LYS A 59 4.30 12.55 18.52
N GLU A 60 4.32 11.34 18.01
CA GLU A 60 5.37 10.79 17.15
C GLU A 60 4.98 10.98 15.69
N GLN A 61 5.99 11.05 14.81
CA GLN A 61 5.82 11.11 13.36
C GLN A 61 6.15 9.78 12.67
N ILE A 62 6.84 8.89 13.38
CA ILE A 62 7.43 7.68 12.81
C ILE A 62 7.02 6.47 13.63
N GLY A 63 6.72 5.38 12.94
CA GLY A 63 6.52 4.08 13.58
C GLY A 63 5.17 3.90 14.27
N ILE A 64 4.15 4.65 13.88
CA ILE A 64 2.81 4.61 14.47
C ILE A 64 2.11 3.35 13.96
N LYS A 65 1.86 2.42 14.87
CA LYS A 65 1.18 1.15 14.53
C LYS A 65 -0.32 1.35 14.44
N TYR A 66 -0.90 0.89 13.34
CA TYR A 66 -2.34 0.79 13.23
C TYR A 66 -2.88 -0.27 14.21
N GLU A 67 -3.74 0.13 15.12
CA GLU A 67 -4.32 -0.73 16.16
C GLU A 67 -5.83 -0.96 15.98
N GLY A 68 -6.38 -0.55 14.84
CA GLY A 68 -7.76 -0.80 14.48
C GLY A 68 -8.05 -2.26 14.16
N GLU A 69 -9.25 -2.50 13.67
CA GLU A 69 -9.65 -3.83 13.19
C GLU A 69 -8.73 -4.30 12.04
N PRO A 70 -8.43 -5.60 11.95
CA PRO A 70 -7.60 -6.14 10.86
C PRO A 70 -8.14 -5.71 9.50
N LEU A 71 -7.29 -5.14 8.69
CA LEU A 71 -7.67 -4.67 7.36
C LEU A 71 -8.11 -5.85 6.48
N LYS A 72 -9.15 -5.68 5.68
CA LYS A 72 -9.69 -6.71 4.78
C LYS A 72 -8.80 -6.87 3.55
N PRO A 73 -8.70 -8.05 2.92
CA PRO A 73 -7.98 -8.23 1.66
C PRO A 73 -8.61 -7.43 0.51
N PHE A 74 -7.80 -7.04 -0.48
CA PHE A 74 -8.21 -6.35 -1.70
C PHE A 74 -9.12 -5.14 -1.45
N THR A 75 -8.84 -4.38 -0.41
CA THR A 75 -9.67 -3.25 0.02
C THR A 75 -8.85 -1.98 0.03
N ARG A 76 -9.44 -0.89 -0.46
CA ARG A 76 -8.88 0.46 -0.40
C ARG A 76 -9.17 1.09 0.95
N TYR A 77 -8.23 1.86 1.43
CA TYR A 77 -8.29 2.56 2.70
C TYR A 77 -7.76 3.97 2.53
N ASP A 78 -8.54 4.92 3.01
CA ASP A 78 -8.09 6.29 3.17
C ASP A 78 -7.38 6.45 4.51
N VAL A 79 -6.26 7.14 4.49
CA VAL A 79 -5.56 7.62 5.68
C VAL A 79 -5.60 9.14 5.69
N GLU A 80 -6.16 9.71 6.74
CA GLU A 80 -6.15 11.15 6.99
C GLU A 80 -5.26 11.44 8.19
N ILE A 81 -4.39 12.42 8.05
CA ILE A 81 -3.53 12.89 9.13
C ILE A 81 -3.74 14.39 9.30
N GLU A 82 -4.06 14.81 10.51
CA GLU A 82 -4.14 16.19 10.93
C GLU A 82 -3.05 16.44 11.98
N ALA A 83 -2.09 17.28 11.66
CA ALA A 83 -0.95 17.60 12.51
C ALA A 83 -1.03 19.05 13.01
N VAL A 84 -0.65 19.27 14.26
CA VAL A 84 -0.60 20.58 14.91
C VAL A 84 0.81 20.80 15.44
N ASP A 85 1.40 21.97 15.11
CA ASP A 85 2.72 22.35 15.60
C ASP A 85 2.69 22.96 17.01
N ASP A 86 3.88 23.28 17.53
CA ASP A 86 4.10 23.91 18.84
C ASP A 86 3.43 25.29 19.00
N ARG A 87 3.03 25.93 17.90
CA ARG A 87 2.35 27.24 17.89
C ARG A 87 0.86 27.17 17.55
N GLY A 88 0.33 25.97 17.31
CA GLY A 88 -1.06 25.79 16.97
C GLY A 88 -1.37 25.94 15.48
N ASN A 89 -0.36 26.01 14.59
CA ASN A 89 -0.63 25.89 13.16
C ASN A 89 -0.99 24.43 12.86
N ASN A 90 -1.97 24.23 11.98
CA ASN A 90 -2.43 22.91 11.59
C ASN A 90 -2.17 22.63 10.11
N SER A 91 -2.07 21.36 9.79
CA SER A 91 -2.00 20.85 8.42
C SER A 91 -2.73 19.51 8.38
N THR A 92 -3.54 19.32 7.33
CA THR A 92 -4.26 18.06 7.09
C THR A 92 -3.86 17.52 5.74
N LYS A 93 -3.63 16.21 5.68
CA LYS A 93 -3.33 15.52 4.44
C LYS A 93 -4.01 14.17 4.39
N CYS A 94 -4.55 13.83 3.21
CA CYS A 94 -5.16 12.53 2.94
C CYS A 94 -4.33 11.78 1.92
N ALA A 95 -4.32 10.47 2.05
CA ALA A 95 -3.71 9.55 1.10
C ALA A 95 -4.52 8.25 1.03
N GLU A 96 -4.32 7.48 -0.02
CA GLU A 96 -5.00 6.21 -0.23
C GLU A 96 -3.98 5.08 -0.35
N PHE A 97 -4.27 3.94 0.25
CA PHE A 97 -3.53 2.70 0.04
C PHE A 97 -4.49 1.53 -0.10
N MET A 98 -3.97 0.40 -0.56
CA MET A 98 -4.77 -0.81 -0.75
C MET A 98 -4.10 -1.99 -0.04
N THR A 99 -4.92 -2.90 0.42
CA THR A 99 -4.43 -4.21 0.87
C THR A 99 -4.38 -5.18 -0.30
N GLY A 100 -3.34 -5.98 -0.35
CA GLY A 100 -3.21 -7.07 -1.31
C GLY A 100 -3.99 -8.31 -0.90
N ARG A 101 -3.55 -9.47 -1.39
CA ARG A 101 -4.19 -10.77 -1.13
C ARG A 101 -4.11 -11.20 0.34
N LYS A 102 -3.11 -10.73 1.05
CA LYS A 102 -2.84 -11.11 2.43
C LYS A 102 -2.69 -12.64 2.57
N ARG A 103 -3.37 -13.23 3.52
CA ARG A 103 -3.31 -14.68 3.78
C ARG A 103 -4.39 -15.50 3.05
N LEU A 104 -5.12 -14.89 2.13
CA LEU A 104 -6.09 -15.65 1.35
C LEU A 104 -5.40 -16.75 0.54
N PRO A 105 -5.97 -17.96 0.48
CA PRO A 105 -5.41 -19.02 -0.32
C PRO A 105 -5.43 -18.66 -1.81
N TRP A 106 -4.46 -19.19 -2.56
CA TRP A 106 -4.48 -19.09 -4.01
C TRP A 106 -5.58 -19.99 -4.57
N SER A 107 -6.45 -19.41 -5.40
CA SER A 107 -7.44 -20.17 -6.16
C SER A 107 -6.89 -20.67 -7.50
N GLY A 108 -5.83 -20.05 -7.99
CA GLY A 108 -5.14 -20.46 -9.22
C GLY A 108 -4.31 -21.72 -9.05
N LYS A 109 -4.11 -22.44 -10.15
CA LYS A 109 -3.19 -23.57 -10.23
C LYS A 109 -1.90 -23.12 -10.89
N TRP A 110 -0.79 -23.78 -10.53
CA TRP A 110 0.47 -23.59 -11.24
C TRP A 110 0.31 -24.06 -12.69
N ILE A 111 0.81 -23.26 -13.61
CA ILE A 111 0.84 -23.58 -15.04
C ILE A 111 2.29 -23.63 -15.50
N THR A 112 2.58 -24.60 -16.36
CA THR A 112 3.89 -24.77 -17.00
C THR A 112 3.67 -25.50 -18.33
N ASP A 113 4.72 -25.69 -19.11
CA ASP A 113 4.66 -26.55 -20.27
C ASP A 113 5.10 -27.99 -19.91
N GLU A 114 4.74 -28.93 -20.79
CA GLU A 114 5.02 -30.34 -20.61
C GLU A 114 6.54 -30.62 -20.60
N MET A 115 7.30 -29.91 -21.40
CA MET A 115 8.75 -30.04 -21.50
C MET A 115 9.48 -29.74 -20.18
N HIS A 116 9.06 -28.67 -19.47
CA HIS A 116 9.62 -28.34 -18.17
C HIS A 116 9.33 -29.38 -17.09
N VAL A 117 8.22 -30.10 -17.22
CA VAL A 117 7.84 -31.15 -16.28
C VAL A 117 8.64 -32.45 -16.56
N THR A 118 8.77 -32.80 -17.81
CA THR A 118 9.32 -34.11 -18.21
C THR A 118 10.83 -34.12 -18.41
N GLU A 119 11.37 -33.11 -19.04
CA GLU A 119 12.77 -33.06 -19.46
C GLU A 119 13.73 -32.38 -18.48
N LYS A 120 13.20 -31.56 -17.56
CA LYS A 120 14.00 -30.75 -16.59
C LYS A 120 15.24 -30.15 -17.22
N PRO A 121 15.07 -29.27 -18.21
CA PRO A 121 16.19 -28.74 -18.99
C PRO A 121 17.18 -28.00 -18.07
N ASN A 122 18.48 -28.15 -18.32
CA ASN A 122 19.53 -27.47 -17.58
C ASN A 122 19.48 -25.94 -17.73
N SER A 123 18.84 -25.46 -18.78
CA SER A 123 18.60 -24.04 -19.04
C SER A 123 17.13 -23.87 -19.44
N PRO A 124 16.25 -23.56 -18.51
CA PRO A 124 14.86 -23.34 -18.83
C PRO A 124 14.69 -22.12 -19.73
N ARG A 125 13.95 -22.29 -20.80
CA ARG A 125 13.57 -21.18 -21.69
C ARG A 125 12.40 -20.40 -21.12
N PRO A 126 12.27 -19.11 -21.42
CA PRO A 126 11.10 -18.33 -21.04
C PRO A 126 9.82 -18.92 -21.62
N LEU A 127 8.77 -18.96 -20.82
CA LEU A 127 7.45 -19.42 -21.23
C LEU A 127 6.54 -18.22 -21.39
N TYR A 128 5.76 -18.21 -22.46
CA TYR A 128 4.75 -17.18 -22.71
C TYR A 128 3.36 -17.79 -22.57
N PHE A 129 2.61 -17.28 -21.61
CA PHE A 129 1.22 -17.68 -21.40
C PHE A 129 0.31 -16.53 -21.83
N ARG A 130 -0.70 -16.86 -22.63
CA ARG A 130 -1.69 -15.89 -23.08
C ARG A 130 -3.09 -16.42 -22.90
N ARG A 131 -3.95 -15.61 -22.26
CA ARG A 131 -5.37 -15.87 -22.18
C ARG A 131 -6.15 -14.63 -22.67
N LYS A 132 -7.13 -14.83 -23.53
CA LYS A 132 -8.12 -13.81 -23.88
C LYS A 132 -9.33 -13.98 -23.00
N ILE A 133 -9.81 -12.88 -22.41
CA ILE A 133 -11.02 -12.82 -21.61
C ILE A 133 -11.97 -11.90 -22.34
N HIS A 134 -13.20 -12.34 -22.55
CA HIS A 134 -14.28 -11.51 -23.05
C HIS A 134 -15.14 -11.06 -21.88
N LEU A 135 -15.37 -9.76 -21.77
CA LEU A 135 -16.19 -9.17 -20.72
C LEU A 135 -17.42 -8.54 -21.39
N GLU A 136 -18.60 -8.94 -20.96
CA GLU A 136 -19.86 -8.46 -21.52
C GLU A 136 -20.30 -7.10 -20.96
N LYS A 137 -19.73 -6.70 -19.84
CA LYS A 137 -20.03 -5.44 -19.14
C LYS A 137 -18.83 -4.51 -19.15
N ALA A 138 -19.10 -3.21 -19.07
CA ALA A 138 -18.07 -2.22 -18.85
C ALA A 138 -17.33 -2.50 -17.52
N VAL A 139 -16.02 -2.41 -17.56
CA VAL A 139 -15.15 -2.62 -16.39
C VAL A 139 -14.77 -1.26 -15.84
N GLU A 140 -15.17 -0.98 -14.62
CA GLU A 140 -14.72 0.23 -13.90
C GLU A 140 -13.34 0.04 -13.31
N GLU A 141 -13.06 -1.13 -12.75
CA GLU A 141 -11.77 -1.47 -12.16
C GLU A 141 -11.51 -2.98 -12.27
N SER A 142 -10.25 -3.36 -12.44
CA SER A 142 -9.84 -4.76 -12.48
C SER A 142 -8.48 -4.96 -11.82
N TRP A 143 -8.30 -6.10 -11.18
CA TRP A 143 -7.06 -6.48 -10.52
C TRP A 143 -6.57 -7.82 -11.04
N ILE A 144 -5.26 -7.91 -11.28
CA ILE A 144 -4.60 -9.16 -11.60
C ILE A 144 -3.63 -9.45 -10.47
N VAL A 145 -3.75 -10.64 -9.89
CA VAL A 145 -2.82 -11.13 -8.88
C VAL A 145 -2.03 -12.29 -9.46
N VAL A 146 -0.74 -12.08 -9.60
CA VAL A 146 0.17 -13.03 -10.25
C VAL A 146 1.30 -13.40 -9.30
N THR A 147 1.75 -14.65 -9.39
CA THR A 147 2.99 -15.10 -8.77
C THR A 147 3.70 -16.09 -9.69
N ALA A 148 5.00 -16.14 -9.58
CA ALA A 148 5.83 -17.09 -10.34
C ALA A 148 6.94 -17.68 -9.47
N VAL A 149 7.41 -18.86 -9.85
CA VAL A 149 8.68 -19.39 -9.36
C VAL A 149 9.76 -18.89 -10.32
N GLY A 150 10.42 -17.79 -9.94
CA GLY A 150 11.41 -17.11 -10.77
C GLY A 150 11.04 -15.67 -11.08
N ILE A 151 11.49 -15.18 -12.23
CA ILE A 151 11.26 -13.82 -12.71
C ILE A 151 10.08 -13.84 -13.70
N PHE A 152 9.18 -12.88 -13.58
CA PHE A 152 8.11 -12.63 -14.57
C PHE A 152 8.05 -11.14 -14.89
N ASP A 153 7.61 -10.85 -16.10
CA ASP A 153 7.43 -9.52 -16.69
C ASP A 153 5.99 -9.36 -17.17
#